data_dc9695ff86d6c2a5d621aab3ca3e21b1
#
_entry.id   dc9695ff86d6c2a5d621aab3ca3e21b1
#
_cell.length_a   1.000
_cell.length_b   1.000
_cell.length_c   1.000
_cell.angle_alpha   90.00
_cell.angle_beta   90.00
_cell.angle_gamma   90.00
#
_symmetry.space_group_name_H-M   'P 1'
#
loop_
_entity.id
_entity.type
_entity.pdbx_description
1 polymer ?
#
loop_
_entity_poly.entity_id
_entity_poly.type
_entity_poly.pdbx_seq_one_letter_code
_entity_poly.pdbx_strand_id
1 'polypeptide(L)'
;MTIRPYAAVVSSMMLLATVVVPAASQEPTHIDGLGSLSFPNSGAAEAQHEFLRGVLLLHSFEYDYAAEAFHKAQQIDADFAMAYWGEAMTYTHPVWNQKDAAAASEALARYAPTPEARAAKAPTDRERAYLSAVDVLYGHGDKAALDTLYSFEMGKLASAYPDDLEAQLFYALSLLGLSQGDRDVPTYIEAGTIALAAFQQNPDHPGGAHYTIHSFDDPAHAILAMESARAYGSIAPDAAHALHMTTHIFLARGLWDDVVEANLRADAVTDRNLAARNLPPTSCGHVNEWLMYGYQQQGRYADADALLMGCFAQAHDKRFPDGMRQAAARSYAYMRSLNLADTRDWDGTAASSEVAVSSGPVFMQLGQAWGSGVAALHRGDRRTAEKHYAFVRDNGGNAETDPYIPVWQGTLHAMLLADAGDREGALHAAKNAADYEASLPVDFGPPVAFKPARELEGEILLDLGRGEDAMTAFHMALARTPNRILSLAGYARAAVAAGRMDIATNAYRRLAELLRSADEEMAEAREARAFLAH
;
A
#
# COMPACT_ATOMS: atom_id res chain seq x y z
N MET A 1 -54.06 76.46 -31.45
CA MET A 1 -54.02 75.02 -31.07
C MET A 1 -52.72 74.49 -31.65
N THR A 2 -51.66 74.55 -30.81
CA THR A 2 -50.26 74.28 -31.22
C THR A 2 -49.83 72.97 -30.63
N ILE A 3 -49.55 72.02 -31.48
CA ILE A 3 -49.02 70.68 -31.13
C ILE A 3 -47.49 70.78 -31.03
N ARG A 4 -46.93 70.44 -29.84
CA ARG A 4 -45.47 70.30 -29.65
C ARG A 4 -45.09 68.85 -29.89
N PRO A 5 -43.98 68.51 -30.55
CA PRO A 5 -43.51 67.18 -30.71
C PRO A 5 -42.62 66.77 -29.47
N TYR A 6 -42.85 65.54 -28.95
CA TYR A 6 -42.01 64.88 -27.95
C TYR A 6 -40.81 64.25 -28.67
N ALA A 7 -39.61 64.62 -28.24
CA ALA A 7 -38.39 63.97 -28.67
C ALA A 7 -38.15 62.73 -27.79
N ALA A 8 -38.09 61.57 -28.42
CA ALA A 8 -37.73 60.30 -27.77
C ALA A 8 -36.20 60.19 -27.69
N VAL A 9 -35.66 60.15 -26.48
CA VAL A 9 -34.24 59.81 -26.24
C VAL A 9 -34.12 58.30 -26.22
N VAL A 10 -33.50 57.72 -27.26
CA VAL A 10 -33.10 56.34 -27.30
C VAL A 10 -31.74 56.18 -26.61
N SER A 11 -31.72 55.70 -25.37
CA SER A 11 -30.49 55.28 -24.69
C SER A 11 -30.01 53.94 -25.23
N SER A 12 -28.95 53.97 -26.03
CA SER A 12 -28.24 52.75 -26.46
C SER A 12 -27.44 52.18 -25.27
N MET A 13 -27.93 51.10 -24.69
CA MET A 13 -27.24 50.30 -23.70
C MET A 13 -26.27 49.39 -24.46
N MET A 14 -24.95 49.72 -24.48
CA MET A 14 -23.91 48.84 -24.98
C MET A 14 -23.74 47.68 -23.96
N LEU A 15 -24.21 46.48 -24.33
CA LEU A 15 -23.82 45.24 -23.63
C LEU A 15 -22.35 44.94 -23.97
N LEU A 16 -21.45 45.17 -23.03
CA LEU A 16 -20.12 44.56 -23.08
C LEU A 16 -20.28 43.04 -22.83
N ALA A 17 -20.29 42.26 -23.90
CA ALA A 17 -20.09 40.81 -23.80
C ALA A 17 -18.62 40.58 -23.41
N THR A 18 -18.38 40.23 -22.17
CA THR A 18 -17.11 39.64 -21.76
C THR A 18 -16.97 38.30 -22.47
N VAL A 19 -16.13 38.25 -23.49
CA VAL A 19 -15.69 37.00 -24.10
C VAL A 19 -14.85 36.30 -23.03
N VAL A 20 -15.41 35.31 -22.33
CA VAL A 20 -14.64 34.36 -21.59
C VAL A 20 -13.88 33.54 -22.62
N VAL A 21 -12.61 33.89 -22.85
CA VAL A 21 -11.68 33.04 -23.59
C VAL A 21 -11.50 31.80 -22.71
N PRO A 22 -11.87 30.58 -23.15
CA PRO A 22 -11.51 29.37 -22.41
C PRO A 22 -9.98 29.39 -22.28
N ALA A 23 -9.48 29.17 -21.08
CA ALA A 23 -8.05 28.93 -20.87
C ALA A 23 -7.67 27.78 -21.82
N ALA A 24 -6.75 28.04 -22.73
CA ALA A 24 -6.24 27.01 -23.61
C ALA A 24 -5.72 25.88 -22.70
N SER A 25 -6.21 24.67 -22.89
CA SER A 25 -5.68 23.51 -22.24
C SER A 25 -4.19 23.45 -22.56
N GLN A 26 -3.36 23.65 -21.56
CA GLN A 26 -1.91 23.55 -21.74
C GLN A 26 -1.62 22.08 -22.02
N GLU A 27 -0.94 21.79 -23.14
CA GLU A 27 -0.52 20.42 -23.44
C GLU A 27 0.28 19.86 -22.25
N PRO A 28 0.06 18.59 -21.86
CA PRO A 28 0.80 18.01 -20.76
C PRO A 28 2.31 18.06 -20.99
N THR A 29 3.05 18.45 -19.97
CA THR A 29 4.52 18.42 -20.00
C THR A 29 4.98 17.04 -19.58
N HIS A 30 5.76 16.38 -20.42
CA HIS A 30 6.38 15.09 -20.14
C HIS A 30 7.75 15.31 -19.47
N ILE A 31 8.02 14.54 -18.40
CA ILE A 31 9.34 14.44 -17.77
C ILE A 31 9.78 12.98 -17.83
N ASP A 32 10.91 12.76 -18.47
CA ASP A 32 11.46 11.41 -18.67
C ASP A 32 11.53 10.64 -17.35
N GLY A 33 11.04 9.42 -17.37
CA GLY A 33 11.05 8.53 -16.22
C GLY A 33 9.99 8.78 -15.15
N LEU A 34 9.16 9.85 -15.26
CA LEU A 34 8.17 10.24 -14.26
C LEU A 34 6.74 10.40 -14.79
N GLY A 35 6.56 10.47 -16.12
CA GLY A 35 5.26 10.65 -16.78
C GLY A 35 4.97 12.07 -17.22
N SER A 36 3.67 12.42 -17.37
CA SER A 36 3.26 13.72 -17.87
C SER A 36 2.07 14.32 -17.12
N LEU A 37 2.08 15.63 -16.94
CA LEU A 37 0.98 16.39 -16.34
C LEU A 37 0.90 17.82 -16.88
N SER A 38 -0.24 18.47 -16.62
CA SER A 38 -0.43 19.90 -16.85
C SER A 38 -0.89 20.55 -15.55
N PHE A 39 -0.08 21.48 -15.03
CA PHE A 39 -0.40 22.22 -13.81
C PHE A 39 -0.27 23.72 -14.07
N PRO A 40 -1.32 24.40 -14.59
CA PRO A 40 -1.28 25.82 -14.81
C PRO A 40 -1.00 26.60 -13.52
N ASN A 41 -0.01 27.49 -13.55
CA ASN A 41 0.44 28.25 -12.38
C ASN A 41 1.11 29.56 -12.81
N SER A 42 1.44 30.42 -11.85
CA SER A 42 2.04 31.75 -12.09
C SER A 42 3.55 31.80 -11.89
N GLY A 43 4.21 30.68 -11.60
CA GLY A 43 5.66 30.61 -11.37
C GLY A 43 6.46 30.95 -12.62
N ALA A 44 7.68 31.48 -12.45
CA ALA A 44 8.58 31.82 -13.53
C ALA A 44 8.87 30.62 -14.44
N ALA A 45 9.07 30.86 -15.74
CA ALA A 45 9.29 29.83 -16.74
C ALA A 45 10.48 28.91 -16.38
N GLU A 46 11.53 29.49 -15.82
CA GLU A 46 12.75 28.81 -15.42
C GLU A 46 12.53 27.83 -14.23
N ALA A 47 11.51 28.09 -13.40
CA ALA A 47 11.16 27.24 -12.24
C ALA A 47 10.21 26.08 -12.61
N GLN A 48 9.57 26.12 -13.80
CA GLN A 48 8.52 25.16 -14.17
C GLN A 48 9.00 23.72 -14.20
N HIS A 49 10.18 23.45 -14.74
CA HIS A 49 10.71 22.09 -14.83
C HIS A 49 10.83 21.43 -13.44
N GLU A 50 11.44 22.12 -12.46
CA GLU A 50 11.59 21.57 -11.12
C GLU A 50 10.25 21.48 -10.39
N PHE A 51 9.35 22.43 -10.59
CA PHE A 51 8.00 22.37 -10.01
C PHE A 51 7.21 21.15 -10.54
N LEU A 52 7.11 20.99 -11.87
CA LEU A 52 6.37 19.87 -12.48
C LEU A 52 7.00 18.52 -12.13
N ARG A 53 8.34 18.46 -12.07
CA ARG A 53 9.06 17.29 -11.55
C ARG A 53 8.66 16.97 -10.11
N GLY A 54 8.57 18.00 -9.26
CA GLY A 54 8.11 17.85 -7.88
C GLY A 54 6.69 17.29 -7.79
N VAL A 55 5.76 17.77 -8.62
CA VAL A 55 4.37 17.29 -8.65
C VAL A 55 4.29 15.82 -9.11
N LEU A 56 5.03 15.44 -10.17
CA LEU A 56 5.08 14.04 -10.65
C LEU A 56 5.62 13.09 -9.58
N LEU A 57 6.69 13.49 -8.87
CA LEU A 57 7.25 12.74 -7.75
C LEU A 57 6.26 12.66 -6.57
N LEU A 58 5.54 13.75 -6.28
CA LEU A 58 4.51 13.78 -5.24
C LEU A 58 3.36 12.81 -5.56
N HIS A 59 2.89 12.76 -6.81
CA HIS A 59 1.91 11.77 -7.25
C HIS A 59 2.40 10.33 -7.16
N SER A 60 3.71 10.12 -7.22
CA SER A 60 4.35 8.81 -7.06
C SER A 60 4.80 8.53 -5.61
N PHE A 61 4.42 9.38 -4.64
CA PHE A 61 4.79 9.30 -3.22
C PHE A 61 6.30 9.25 -2.95
N GLU A 62 7.10 9.76 -3.88
CA GLU A 62 8.54 9.97 -3.72
C GLU A 62 8.80 11.29 -2.96
N TYR A 63 8.28 11.39 -1.73
CA TYR A 63 8.13 12.62 -0.96
C TYR A 63 9.43 13.39 -0.76
N ASP A 64 10.55 12.72 -0.42
CA ASP A 64 11.84 13.36 -0.20
C ASP A 64 12.36 14.02 -1.49
N TYR A 65 12.25 13.31 -2.62
CA TYR A 65 12.67 13.81 -3.92
C TYR A 65 11.76 14.90 -4.45
N ALA A 66 10.46 14.84 -4.13
CA ALA A 66 9.50 15.90 -4.44
C ALA A 66 9.83 17.17 -3.67
N ALA A 67 10.13 17.07 -2.36
CA ALA A 67 10.55 18.21 -1.53
C ALA A 67 11.83 18.86 -2.07
N GLU A 68 12.83 18.07 -2.47
CA GLU A 68 14.06 18.59 -3.10
C GLU A 68 13.77 19.37 -4.40
N ALA A 69 12.83 18.89 -5.22
CA ALA A 69 12.45 19.54 -6.47
C ALA A 69 11.69 20.84 -6.20
N PHE A 70 10.74 20.86 -5.25
CA PHE A 70 10.04 22.09 -4.85
C PHE A 70 10.98 23.13 -4.25
N HIS A 71 11.95 22.72 -3.42
CA HIS A 71 12.98 23.63 -2.91
C HIS A 71 13.81 24.29 -4.04
N LYS A 72 14.18 23.55 -5.08
CA LYS A 72 14.86 24.12 -6.24
C LYS A 72 13.98 25.11 -6.98
N ALA A 73 12.69 24.81 -7.17
CA ALA A 73 11.74 25.75 -7.78
C ALA A 73 11.64 27.03 -6.95
N GLN A 74 11.59 26.97 -5.61
CA GLN A 74 11.60 28.13 -4.71
C GLN A 74 12.90 28.95 -4.78
N GLN A 75 14.06 28.28 -4.97
CA GLN A 75 15.35 28.97 -5.15
C GLN A 75 15.43 29.75 -6.47
N ILE A 76 14.76 29.27 -7.52
CA ILE A 76 14.69 29.93 -8.81
C ILE A 76 13.68 31.10 -8.78
N ASP A 77 12.52 30.87 -8.14
CA ASP A 77 11.46 31.85 -8.01
C ASP A 77 10.91 31.85 -6.57
N ALA A 78 11.37 32.79 -5.76
CA ALA A 78 11.00 32.93 -4.35
C ALA A 78 9.54 33.35 -4.12
N ASP A 79 8.85 33.84 -5.16
CA ASP A 79 7.45 34.21 -5.13
C ASP A 79 6.52 33.15 -5.72
N PHE A 80 7.04 31.99 -6.08
CA PHE A 80 6.30 30.87 -6.66
C PHE A 80 5.40 30.17 -5.64
N ALA A 81 4.17 30.63 -5.48
CA ALA A 81 3.18 30.13 -4.52
C ALA A 81 3.04 28.61 -4.50
N MET A 82 2.92 27.99 -5.69
CA MET A 82 2.66 26.56 -5.80
C MET A 82 3.88 25.69 -5.47
N ALA A 83 5.10 26.22 -5.50
CA ALA A 83 6.27 25.49 -5.04
C ALA A 83 6.29 25.31 -3.50
N TYR A 84 5.76 26.28 -2.75
CA TYR A 84 5.59 26.16 -1.29
C TYR A 84 4.39 25.28 -0.92
N TRP A 85 3.31 25.36 -1.70
CA TRP A 85 2.20 24.43 -1.59
C TRP A 85 2.68 22.99 -1.80
N GLY A 86 3.43 22.73 -2.88
CA GLY A 86 3.94 21.40 -3.21
C GLY A 86 4.85 20.82 -2.13
N GLU A 87 5.77 21.65 -1.60
CA GLU A 87 6.58 21.25 -0.46
C GLU A 87 5.72 20.89 0.76
N ALA A 88 4.74 21.74 1.11
CA ALA A 88 3.84 21.44 2.22
C ALA A 88 3.10 20.10 2.03
N MET A 89 2.70 19.78 0.79
CA MET A 89 2.06 18.50 0.47
C MET A 89 2.98 17.27 0.66
N THR A 90 4.30 17.44 0.65
CA THR A 90 5.21 16.31 0.94
C THR A 90 5.21 15.90 2.41
N TYR A 91 4.65 16.69 3.31
CA TYR A 91 4.55 16.40 4.75
C TYR A 91 3.22 15.75 5.16
N THR A 92 2.35 15.42 4.20
CA THR A 92 1.17 14.59 4.44
C THR A 92 1.24 13.32 3.63
N HIS A 93 1.02 12.18 4.30
CA HIS A 93 1.00 10.86 3.68
C HIS A 93 -0.39 10.24 3.92
N PRO A 94 -1.40 10.61 3.10
CA PRO A 94 -2.81 10.34 3.42
C PRO A 94 -3.13 8.86 3.58
N VAL A 95 -2.58 8.01 2.70
CA VAL A 95 -2.83 6.55 2.72
C VAL A 95 -2.24 5.88 3.98
N TRP A 96 -1.15 6.43 4.53
CA TRP A 96 -0.54 5.94 5.78
C TRP A 96 -1.02 6.68 7.03
N ASN A 97 -2.00 7.57 6.88
CA ASN A 97 -2.55 8.38 7.98
C ASN A 97 -1.48 9.17 8.76
N GLN A 98 -0.42 9.64 8.08
CA GLN A 98 0.70 10.37 8.67
C GLN A 98 0.72 11.83 8.22
N LYS A 99 1.13 12.73 9.14
CA LYS A 99 1.21 14.17 8.86
C LYS A 99 2.23 14.84 9.79
N ASP A 100 3.17 15.61 9.22
CA ASP A 100 4.04 16.52 9.96
C ASP A 100 3.56 17.97 9.76
N ALA A 101 2.64 18.39 10.62
CA ALA A 101 2.07 19.73 10.56
C ALA A 101 3.07 20.84 10.89
N ALA A 102 4.12 20.55 11.68
CA ALA A 102 5.14 21.52 12.03
C ALA A 102 6.02 21.87 10.82
N ALA A 103 6.54 20.84 10.13
CA ALA A 103 7.35 21.03 8.92
C ALA A 103 6.56 21.70 7.80
N ALA A 104 5.29 21.29 7.59
CA ALA A 104 4.43 21.92 6.59
C ALA A 104 4.15 23.40 6.89
N SER A 105 3.87 23.73 8.14
CA SER A 105 3.63 25.12 8.57
C SER A 105 4.89 25.98 8.39
N GLU A 106 6.08 25.44 8.66
CA GLU A 106 7.35 26.13 8.39
C GLU A 106 7.55 26.39 6.89
N ALA A 107 7.27 25.39 6.05
CA ALA A 107 7.32 25.54 4.60
C ALA A 107 6.41 26.68 4.11
N LEU A 108 5.14 26.65 4.51
CA LEU A 108 4.16 27.67 4.14
C LEU A 108 4.51 29.07 4.68
N ALA A 109 5.07 29.16 5.90
CA ALA A 109 5.47 30.41 6.50
C ALA A 109 6.62 31.11 5.75
N ARG A 110 7.48 30.36 5.05
CA ARG A 110 8.52 30.93 4.16
C ARG A 110 7.93 31.67 2.96
N TYR A 111 6.77 31.24 2.45
CA TYR A 111 6.06 31.98 1.43
C TYR A 111 5.38 33.25 1.99
N ALA A 112 4.57 33.10 3.03
CA ALA A 112 4.02 34.20 3.82
C ALA A 112 3.55 33.70 5.20
N PRO A 113 3.63 34.56 6.25
CA PRO A 113 3.54 34.11 7.65
C PRO A 113 2.13 33.65 8.11
N THR A 114 1.07 34.11 7.45
CA THR A 114 -0.31 33.76 7.84
C THR A 114 -1.13 33.31 6.62
N PRO A 115 -2.22 32.54 6.81
CA PRO A 115 -3.12 32.17 5.73
C PRO A 115 -3.64 33.35 4.92
N GLU A 116 -4.01 34.45 5.60
CA GLU A 116 -4.50 35.67 4.94
C GLU A 116 -3.40 36.32 4.07
N ALA A 117 -2.17 36.35 4.58
CA ALA A 117 -1.03 36.89 3.84
C ALA A 117 -0.69 36.00 2.62
N ARG A 118 -0.78 34.68 2.75
CA ARG A 118 -0.61 33.74 1.65
C ARG A 118 -1.68 33.92 0.59
N ALA A 119 -2.95 34.00 0.99
CA ALA A 119 -4.06 34.24 0.10
C ALA A 119 -3.95 35.59 -0.64
N ALA A 120 -3.50 36.62 0.07
CA ALA A 120 -3.30 37.95 -0.54
C ALA A 120 -2.11 38.01 -1.51
N LYS A 121 -1.07 37.19 -1.27
CA LYS A 121 0.12 37.08 -2.12
C LYS A 121 -0.08 36.17 -3.32
N ALA A 122 -1.01 35.20 -3.27
CA ALA A 122 -1.28 34.26 -4.35
C ALA A 122 -1.81 34.98 -5.62
N PRO A 123 -1.17 34.78 -6.79
CA PRO A 123 -1.46 35.58 -8.00
C PRO A 123 -2.83 35.28 -8.62
N THR A 124 -3.31 34.04 -8.52
CA THR A 124 -4.57 33.60 -9.16
C THR A 124 -5.56 33.04 -8.13
N ASP A 125 -6.86 33.04 -8.49
CA ASP A 125 -7.91 32.44 -7.66
C ASP A 125 -7.72 30.93 -7.47
N ARG A 126 -7.21 30.25 -8.50
CA ARG A 126 -6.88 28.83 -8.47
C ARG A 126 -5.79 28.53 -7.44
N GLU A 127 -4.66 29.22 -7.52
CA GLU A 127 -3.53 29.04 -6.57
C GLU A 127 -3.95 29.39 -5.14
N ARG A 128 -4.77 30.42 -4.99
CA ARG A 128 -5.35 30.80 -3.70
C ARG A 128 -6.22 29.69 -3.10
N ALA A 129 -7.01 28.98 -3.94
CA ALA A 129 -7.83 27.87 -3.49
C ALA A 129 -6.99 26.67 -3.04
N TYR A 130 -5.91 26.31 -3.76
CA TYR A 130 -4.95 25.28 -3.33
C TYR A 130 -4.29 25.62 -1.99
N LEU A 131 -3.82 26.88 -1.83
CA LEU A 131 -3.21 27.34 -0.58
C LEU A 131 -4.22 27.34 0.57
N SER A 132 -5.46 27.76 0.32
CA SER A 132 -6.50 27.76 1.35
C SER A 132 -6.84 26.33 1.81
N ALA A 133 -6.88 25.36 0.90
CA ALA A 133 -7.10 23.95 1.24
C ALA A 133 -5.96 23.39 2.12
N VAL A 134 -4.71 23.66 1.75
CA VAL A 134 -3.56 23.19 2.54
C VAL A 134 -3.44 23.90 3.90
N ASP A 135 -3.86 25.15 3.99
CA ASP A 135 -3.95 25.87 5.27
C ASP A 135 -4.98 25.24 6.23
N VAL A 136 -6.08 24.70 5.69
CA VAL A 136 -7.06 23.90 6.46
C VAL A 136 -6.45 22.58 6.90
N LEU A 137 -5.75 21.87 6.00
CA LEU A 137 -5.11 20.58 6.31
C LEU A 137 -4.14 20.67 7.51
N TYR A 138 -3.39 21.76 7.59
CA TYR A 138 -2.40 22.02 8.64
C TYR A 138 -2.88 23.00 9.72
N GLY A 139 -4.20 23.20 9.80
CA GLY A 139 -4.82 24.02 10.83
C GLY A 139 -4.72 23.42 12.24
N HIS A 140 -5.34 24.09 13.21
CA HIS A 140 -5.41 23.60 14.59
C HIS A 140 -6.64 22.73 14.78
N GLY A 141 -6.47 21.52 15.30
CA GLY A 141 -7.59 20.63 15.59
C GLY A 141 -7.22 19.15 15.55
N ASP A 142 -8.26 18.33 15.63
CA ASP A 142 -8.13 16.89 15.46
C ASP A 142 -7.80 16.55 13.99
N LYS A 143 -6.89 15.58 13.80
CA LYS A 143 -6.42 15.20 12.47
C LYS A 143 -7.56 14.75 11.55
N ALA A 144 -8.45 13.88 12.03
CA ALA A 144 -9.54 13.35 11.22
C ALA A 144 -10.54 14.45 10.79
N ALA A 145 -10.81 15.40 11.68
CA ALA A 145 -11.64 16.56 11.36
C ALA A 145 -10.96 17.47 10.30
N LEU A 146 -9.65 17.70 10.43
CA LEU A 146 -8.90 18.50 9.46
C LEU A 146 -8.79 17.81 8.10
N ASP A 147 -8.58 16.51 8.06
CA ASP A 147 -8.57 15.73 6.81
C ASP A 147 -9.94 15.78 6.11
N THR A 148 -11.05 15.70 6.88
CA THR A 148 -12.42 15.87 6.37
C THR A 148 -12.64 17.26 5.77
N LEU A 149 -12.20 18.30 6.47
CA LEU A 149 -12.32 19.67 5.99
C LEU A 149 -11.45 19.91 4.74
N TYR A 150 -10.24 19.36 4.72
CA TYR A 150 -9.36 19.41 3.54
C TYR A 150 -10.01 18.74 2.34
N SER A 151 -10.57 17.54 2.50
CA SER A 151 -11.27 16.83 1.42
C SER A 151 -12.48 17.64 0.91
N PHE A 152 -13.21 18.29 1.82
CA PHE A 152 -14.31 19.19 1.43
C PHE A 152 -13.83 20.38 0.60
N GLU A 153 -12.72 21.05 0.99
CA GLU A 153 -12.15 22.17 0.23
C GLU A 153 -11.59 21.69 -1.12
N MET A 154 -10.96 20.51 -1.18
CA MET A 154 -10.52 19.93 -2.46
C MET A 154 -11.70 19.57 -3.38
N GLY A 155 -12.80 19.07 -2.83
CA GLY A 155 -14.04 18.83 -3.59
C GLY A 155 -14.64 20.10 -4.18
N LYS A 156 -14.60 21.22 -3.44
CA LYS A 156 -14.99 22.54 -3.95
C LYS A 156 -14.08 23.00 -5.09
N LEU A 157 -12.76 22.82 -4.91
CA LEU A 157 -11.77 23.17 -5.93
C LEU A 157 -11.99 22.35 -7.21
N ALA A 158 -12.12 21.03 -7.08
CA ALA A 158 -12.39 20.13 -8.21
C ALA A 158 -13.71 20.48 -8.93
N SER A 159 -14.73 20.89 -8.19
CA SER A 159 -16.02 21.33 -8.76
C SER A 159 -15.92 22.68 -9.47
N ALA A 160 -15.06 23.59 -8.97
CA ALA A 160 -14.87 24.90 -9.57
C ALA A 160 -14.01 24.82 -10.85
N TYR A 161 -13.14 23.81 -10.95
CA TYR A 161 -12.23 23.59 -12.08
C TYR A 161 -12.36 22.14 -12.59
N PRO A 162 -13.49 21.77 -13.22
CA PRO A 162 -13.79 20.39 -13.61
C PRO A 162 -12.82 19.79 -14.63
N ASP A 163 -12.16 20.65 -15.44
CA ASP A 163 -11.17 20.23 -16.44
C ASP A 163 -9.73 20.20 -15.88
N ASP A 164 -9.54 20.55 -14.61
CA ASP A 164 -8.24 20.51 -13.92
C ASP A 164 -7.99 19.11 -13.34
N LEU A 165 -7.21 18.29 -14.05
CA LEU A 165 -6.90 16.92 -13.62
C LEU A 165 -6.19 16.87 -12.27
N GLU A 166 -5.35 17.86 -11.97
CA GLU A 166 -4.64 17.94 -10.68
C GLU A 166 -5.63 18.15 -9.53
N ALA A 167 -6.60 19.06 -9.70
CA ALA A 167 -7.64 19.27 -8.70
C ALA A 167 -8.48 17.99 -8.47
N GLN A 168 -8.83 17.28 -9.54
CA GLN A 168 -9.54 16.01 -9.47
C GLN A 168 -8.72 14.96 -8.73
N LEU A 169 -7.43 14.81 -9.06
CA LEU A 169 -6.56 13.80 -8.47
C LEU A 169 -6.23 14.08 -7.01
N PHE A 170 -5.94 15.33 -6.64
CA PHE A 170 -5.74 15.66 -5.21
C PHE A 170 -7.05 15.57 -4.41
N TYR A 171 -8.21 15.78 -5.03
CA TYR A 171 -9.49 15.45 -4.40
C TYR A 171 -9.64 13.93 -4.19
N ALA A 172 -9.37 13.11 -5.21
CA ALA A 172 -9.39 11.66 -5.07
C ALA A 172 -8.45 11.16 -3.97
N LEU A 173 -7.21 11.70 -3.91
CA LEU A 173 -6.25 11.38 -2.85
C LEU A 173 -6.76 11.80 -1.46
N SER A 174 -7.42 12.96 -1.36
CA SER A 174 -8.00 13.42 -0.09
C SER A 174 -9.10 12.50 0.43
N LEU A 175 -9.91 11.92 -0.47
CA LEU A 175 -10.93 10.91 -0.13
C LEU A 175 -10.27 9.64 0.42
N LEU A 176 -9.20 9.13 -0.21
CA LEU A 176 -8.43 8.00 0.31
C LEU A 176 -7.86 8.27 1.71
N GLY A 177 -7.47 9.52 1.97
CA GLY A 177 -6.98 9.98 3.26
C GLY A 177 -8.02 10.07 4.38
N LEU A 178 -9.31 9.94 4.08
CA LEU A 178 -10.36 9.89 5.09
C LEU A 178 -10.42 8.57 5.86
N SER A 179 -9.81 7.51 5.33
CA SER A 179 -9.70 6.23 6.00
C SER A 179 -8.79 6.37 7.24
N GLN A 180 -9.36 6.17 8.41
CA GLN A 180 -8.63 6.23 9.69
C GLN A 180 -8.26 4.83 10.21
N GLY A 181 -8.08 3.87 9.30
CA GLY A 181 -7.78 2.46 9.58
C GLY A 181 -8.82 1.49 9.02
N ASP A 182 -10.05 1.94 8.79
CA ASP A 182 -11.11 1.14 8.16
C ASP A 182 -11.32 1.58 6.72
N ARG A 183 -11.30 0.62 5.79
CA ARG A 183 -11.57 0.89 4.38
C ARG A 183 -13.07 1.12 4.17
N ASP A 184 -13.48 2.39 4.02
CA ASP A 184 -14.84 2.73 3.59
C ASP A 184 -14.98 2.50 2.08
N VAL A 185 -15.56 1.36 1.69
CA VAL A 185 -15.68 0.94 0.29
C VAL A 185 -16.38 1.98 -0.60
N PRO A 186 -17.51 2.61 -0.20
CA PRO A 186 -18.11 3.69 -0.98
C PRO A 186 -17.17 4.85 -1.30
N THR A 187 -16.43 5.35 -0.30
CA THR A 187 -15.46 6.44 -0.47
C THR A 187 -14.30 6.03 -1.38
N TYR A 188 -13.80 4.78 -1.24
CA TYR A 188 -12.76 4.25 -2.12
C TYR A 188 -13.23 4.10 -3.56
N ILE A 189 -14.49 3.68 -3.81
CA ILE A 189 -15.07 3.64 -5.16
C ILE A 189 -15.19 5.04 -5.75
N GLU A 190 -15.60 6.05 -4.96
CA GLU A 190 -15.65 7.44 -5.41
C GLU A 190 -14.27 7.92 -5.84
N ALA A 191 -13.26 7.78 -4.98
CA ALA A 191 -11.88 8.15 -5.29
C ALA A 191 -11.37 7.43 -6.55
N GLY A 192 -11.60 6.13 -6.65
CA GLY A 192 -11.19 5.32 -7.80
C GLY A 192 -11.88 5.71 -9.10
N THR A 193 -13.15 6.11 -9.04
CA THR A 193 -13.90 6.59 -10.21
C THR A 193 -13.28 7.88 -10.76
N ILE A 194 -12.93 8.81 -9.87
CA ILE A 194 -12.28 10.08 -10.24
C ILE A 194 -10.88 9.80 -10.83
N ALA A 195 -10.07 8.99 -10.13
CA ALA A 195 -8.71 8.67 -10.56
C ALA A 195 -8.67 7.93 -11.90
N LEU A 196 -9.57 6.96 -12.10
CA LEU A 196 -9.70 6.22 -13.36
C LEU A 196 -10.12 7.14 -14.52
N ALA A 197 -11.05 8.06 -14.29
CA ALA A 197 -11.44 9.04 -15.29
C ALA A 197 -10.27 9.96 -15.68
N ALA A 198 -9.44 10.38 -14.72
CA ALA A 198 -8.23 11.16 -14.97
C ALA A 198 -7.18 10.34 -15.74
N PHE A 199 -6.97 9.05 -15.38
CA PHE A 199 -6.11 8.13 -16.11
C PHE A 199 -6.54 7.95 -17.58
N GLN A 200 -7.84 7.84 -17.83
CA GLN A 200 -8.37 7.73 -19.19
C GLN A 200 -8.17 9.02 -20.02
N GLN A 201 -8.16 10.19 -19.38
CA GLN A 201 -7.90 11.47 -20.05
C GLN A 201 -6.41 11.71 -20.32
N ASN A 202 -5.54 11.34 -19.40
CA ASN A 202 -4.08 11.37 -19.56
C ASN A 202 -3.49 10.03 -19.09
N PRO A 203 -3.31 9.05 -20.00
CA PRO A 203 -2.75 7.74 -19.64
C PRO A 203 -1.31 7.76 -19.13
N ASP A 204 -0.57 8.85 -19.37
CA ASP A 204 0.81 9.04 -18.89
C ASP A 204 0.87 9.79 -17.55
N HIS A 205 -0.29 10.05 -16.92
CA HIS A 205 -0.35 10.72 -15.63
C HIS A 205 -0.16 9.74 -14.47
N PRO A 206 0.94 9.85 -13.66
CA PRO A 206 1.22 8.89 -12.59
C PRO A 206 0.11 8.85 -11.54
N GLY A 207 -0.44 10.01 -11.13
CA GLY A 207 -1.50 10.10 -10.12
C GLY A 207 -2.79 9.38 -10.54
N GLY A 208 -3.14 9.43 -11.83
CA GLY A 208 -4.32 8.71 -12.36
C GLY A 208 -4.21 7.21 -12.16
N ALA A 209 -3.06 6.62 -12.54
CA ALA A 209 -2.79 5.20 -12.37
C ALA A 209 -2.67 4.83 -10.87
N HIS A 210 -1.89 5.61 -10.11
CA HIS A 210 -1.58 5.36 -8.71
C HIS A 210 -2.81 5.33 -7.81
N TYR A 211 -3.64 6.38 -7.89
CA TYR A 211 -4.80 6.48 -7.01
C TYR A 211 -5.91 5.51 -7.40
N THR A 212 -6.00 5.12 -8.69
CA THR A 212 -6.84 4.00 -9.12
C THR A 212 -6.41 2.69 -8.46
N ILE A 213 -5.10 2.42 -8.38
CA ILE A 213 -4.56 1.23 -7.71
C ILE A 213 -4.96 1.25 -6.23
N HIS A 214 -4.64 2.31 -5.48
CA HIS A 214 -4.99 2.41 -4.06
C HIS A 214 -6.50 2.30 -3.77
N SER A 215 -7.33 2.74 -4.73
CA SER A 215 -8.78 2.65 -4.58
C SER A 215 -9.31 1.23 -4.68
N PHE A 216 -8.62 0.34 -5.42
CA PHE A 216 -9.12 -0.98 -5.77
C PHE A 216 -8.16 -2.13 -5.42
N ASP A 217 -7.21 -1.93 -4.51
CA ASP A 217 -6.18 -2.92 -4.14
C ASP A 217 -6.66 -3.99 -3.16
N ASP A 218 -7.86 -4.50 -3.36
CA ASP A 218 -8.41 -5.66 -2.64
C ASP A 218 -8.87 -6.74 -3.64
N PRO A 219 -8.98 -8.02 -3.22
CA PRO A 219 -9.31 -9.13 -4.12
C PRO A 219 -10.63 -8.99 -4.87
N ALA A 220 -11.63 -8.29 -4.30
CA ALA A 220 -12.95 -8.12 -4.91
C ALA A 220 -12.94 -7.05 -6.02
N HIS A 221 -12.17 -5.97 -5.84
CA HIS A 221 -12.18 -4.81 -6.72
C HIS A 221 -10.94 -4.70 -7.63
N ALA A 222 -9.85 -5.44 -7.36
CA ALA A 222 -8.58 -5.33 -8.08
C ALA A 222 -8.68 -5.43 -9.62
N ILE A 223 -9.70 -6.12 -10.13
CA ILE A 223 -9.94 -6.20 -11.58
C ILE A 223 -10.18 -4.82 -12.22
N LEU A 224 -10.72 -3.86 -11.47
CA LEU A 224 -11.01 -2.51 -11.95
C LEU A 224 -9.73 -1.68 -12.16
N ALA A 225 -8.64 -2.02 -11.46
CA ALA A 225 -7.37 -1.32 -11.55
C ALA A 225 -6.31 -2.07 -12.40
N MET A 226 -6.66 -3.18 -13.06
CA MET A 226 -5.68 -3.98 -13.82
C MET A 226 -4.98 -3.19 -14.94
N GLU A 227 -5.70 -2.33 -15.66
CA GLU A 227 -5.12 -1.51 -16.73
C GLU A 227 -4.12 -0.51 -16.15
N SER A 228 -4.49 0.21 -15.09
CA SER A 228 -3.61 1.13 -14.37
C SER A 228 -2.36 0.42 -13.82
N ALA A 229 -2.51 -0.76 -13.22
CA ALA A 229 -1.38 -1.55 -12.72
C ALA A 229 -0.43 -1.98 -13.85
N ARG A 230 -0.95 -2.41 -15.00
CA ARG A 230 -0.13 -2.77 -16.16
C ARG A 230 0.63 -1.58 -16.76
N ALA A 231 0.06 -0.38 -16.70
CA ALA A 231 0.65 0.84 -17.27
C ALA A 231 1.64 1.53 -16.33
N TYR A 232 1.35 1.58 -15.01
CA TYR A 232 2.01 2.49 -14.08
C TYR A 232 3.53 2.33 -14.01
N GLY A 233 4.05 1.10 -14.01
CA GLY A 233 5.49 0.86 -14.01
C GLY A 233 6.22 1.32 -15.29
N SER A 234 5.49 1.64 -16.37
CA SER A 234 6.04 2.23 -17.60
C SER A 234 5.85 3.74 -17.64
N ILE A 235 4.86 4.27 -16.95
CA ILE A 235 4.62 5.72 -16.81
C ILE A 235 5.74 6.36 -15.99
N ALA A 236 6.07 5.80 -14.83
CA ALA A 236 7.06 6.34 -13.91
C ALA A 236 8.15 5.31 -13.54
N PRO A 237 8.96 4.84 -14.51
CA PRO A 237 9.96 3.79 -14.29
C PRO A 237 11.13 4.21 -13.40
N ASP A 238 11.31 5.50 -13.13
CA ASP A 238 12.34 6.03 -12.22
C ASP A 238 11.84 6.31 -10.80
N ALA A 239 10.55 6.07 -10.53
CA ALA A 239 9.97 6.11 -9.21
C ALA A 239 9.85 4.68 -8.65
N ALA A 240 10.60 4.36 -7.59
CA ALA A 240 10.60 3.04 -6.97
C ALA A 240 9.21 2.65 -6.47
N HIS A 241 8.52 3.60 -5.83
CA HIS A 241 7.17 3.38 -5.34
C HIS A 241 6.17 3.10 -6.48
N ALA A 242 6.27 3.79 -7.62
CA ALA A 242 5.40 3.55 -8.78
C ALA A 242 5.51 2.10 -9.31
N LEU A 243 6.73 1.57 -9.38
CA LEU A 243 6.98 0.19 -9.78
C LEU A 243 6.38 -0.80 -8.78
N HIS A 244 6.60 -0.56 -7.49
CA HIS A 244 6.05 -1.38 -6.42
C HIS A 244 4.51 -1.36 -6.40
N MET A 245 3.88 -0.21 -6.58
CA MET A 245 2.42 -0.06 -6.50
C MET A 245 1.64 -0.95 -7.46
N THR A 246 2.24 -1.30 -8.60
CA THR A 246 1.62 -2.27 -9.52
C THR A 246 1.36 -3.62 -8.85
N THR A 247 2.21 -3.97 -7.87
CA THR A 247 2.13 -5.25 -7.16
C THR A 247 0.93 -5.34 -6.22
N HIS A 248 0.35 -4.24 -5.77
CA HIS A 248 -0.87 -4.25 -4.98
C HIS A 248 -2.01 -4.99 -5.71
N ILE A 249 -2.19 -4.68 -6.99
CA ILE A 249 -3.20 -5.34 -7.82
C ILE A 249 -2.77 -6.75 -8.20
N PHE A 250 -1.50 -6.96 -8.53
CA PHE A 250 -1.00 -8.29 -8.92
C PHE A 250 -1.09 -9.27 -7.74
N LEU A 251 -0.75 -8.85 -6.52
CA LEU A 251 -0.86 -9.66 -5.31
C LEU A 251 -2.34 -9.95 -4.99
N ALA A 252 -3.21 -8.93 -5.01
CA ALA A 252 -4.64 -9.10 -4.79
C ALA A 252 -5.30 -10.07 -5.80
N ARG A 253 -4.65 -10.30 -6.96
CA ARG A 253 -5.06 -11.26 -7.99
C ARG A 253 -4.25 -12.57 -7.96
N GLY A 254 -3.25 -12.69 -7.08
CA GLY A 254 -2.35 -13.85 -7.01
C GLY A 254 -1.55 -14.07 -8.30
N LEU A 255 -1.07 -12.98 -8.92
CA LEU A 255 -0.24 -12.97 -10.13
C LEU A 255 1.24 -12.88 -9.72
N TRP A 256 1.77 -13.97 -9.18
CA TRP A 256 3.06 -13.97 -8.48
C TRP A 256 4.27 -13.62 -9.33
N ASP A 257 4.24 -13.94 -10.65
CA ASP A 257 5.32 -13.55 -11.56
C ASP A 257 5.39 -12.03 -11.72
N ASP A 258 4.23 -11.39 -11.89
CA ASP A 258 4.12 -9.94 -12.00
C ASP A 258 4.54 -9.25 -10.67
N VAL A 259 4.19 -9.85 -9.50
CA VAL A 259 4.62 -9.36 -8.18
C VAL A 259 6.14 -9.37 -8.04
N VAL A 260 6.77 -10.48 -8.40
CA VAL A 260 8.24 -10.62 -8.31
C VAL A 260 8.94 -9.69 -9.29
N GLU A 261 8.52 -9.67 -10.55
CA GLU A 261 9.15 -8.83 -11.60
C GLU A 261 9.08 -7.34 -11.23
N ALA A 262 7.91 -6.86 -10.81
CA ALA A 262 7.72 -5.45 -10.48
C ALA A 262 8.52 -5.03 -9.25
N ASN A 263 8.55 -5.86 -8.18
CA ASN A 263 9.35 -5.56 -6.99
C ASN A 263 10.86 -5.64 -7.25
N LEU A 264 11.35 -6.54 -8.11
CA LEU A 264 12.76 -6.53 -8.53
C LEU A 264 13.14 -5.23 -9.24
N ARG A 265 12.25 -4.70 -10.07
CA ARG A 265 12.48 -3.40 -10.73
C ARG A 265 12.45 -2.25 -9.71
N ALA A 266 11.52 -2.28 -8.77
CA ALA A 266 11.43 -1.29 -7.69
C ALA A 266 12.68 -1.30 -6.80
N ASP A 267 13.16 -2.48 -6.43
CA ASP A 267 14.37 -2.68 -5.63
C ASP A 267 15.61 -2.14 -6.35
N ALA A 268 15.75 -2.42 -7.65
CA ALA A 268 16.85 -1.88 -8.46
C ALA A 268 16.86 -0.34 -8.53
N VAL A 269 15.70 0.31 -8.57
CA VAL A 269 15.59 1.78 -8.50
C VAL A 269 15.95 2.28 -7.10
N THR A 270 15.47 1.61 -6.06
CA THR A 270 15.82 1.92 -4.67
C THR A 270 17.33 1.85 -4.44
N ASP A 271 17.98 0.78 -4.90
CA ASP A 271 19.42 0.58 -4.77
C ASP A 271 20.23 1.63 -5.54
N ARG A 272 19.80 2.00 -6.75
CA ARG A 272 20.40 3.12 -7.50
C ARG A 272 20.31 4.43 -6.73
N ASN A 273 19.16 4.70 -6.10
CA ASN A 273 18.94 5.90 -5.32
C ASN A 273 19.77 5.91 -4.02
N LEU A 274 19.92 4.77 -3.36
CA LEU A 274 20.83 4.61 -2.21
C LEU A 274 22.29 4.80 -2.60
N ALA A 275 22.71 4.23 -3.73
CA ALA A 275 24.08 4.39 -4.24
C ALA A 275 24.42 5.85 -4.53
N ALA A 276 23.47 6.65 -5.07
CA ALA A 276 23.64 8.09 -5.27
C ALA A 276 23.86 8.87 -3.95
N ARG A 277 23.43 8.30 -2.81
CA ARG A 277 23.63 8.82 -1.46
C ARG A 277 24.81 8.14 -0.73
N ASN A 278 25.65 7.38 -1.45
CA ASN A 278 26.77 6.58 -0.91
C ASN A 278 26.36 5.56 0.16
N LEU A 279 25.17 4.97 0.03
CA LEU A 279 24.67 3.90 0.87
C LEU A 279 24.72 2.56 0.13
N PRO A 280 24.89 1.43 0.86
CA PRO A 280 24.82 0.09 0.25
C PRO A 280 23.41 -0.24 -0.24
N PRO A 281 23.24 -1.26 -1.12
CA PRO A 281 21.94 -1.79 -1.49
C PRO A 281 21.19 -2.32 -0.27
N THR A 282 19.85 -2.30 -0.35
CA THR A 282 18.96 -2.74 0.73
C THR A 282 18.34 -4.11 0.45
N SER A 283 18.14 -4.91 1.50
CA SER A 283 17.34 -6.14 1.46
C SER A 283 16.13 -6.06 2.40
N CYS A 284 15.81 -4.86 2.91
CA CYS A 284 14.76 -4.62 3.89
C CYS A 284 13.78 -3.57 3.37
N GLY A 285 12.66 -3.47 4.08
CA GLY A 285 11.63 -2.49 3.80
C GLY A 285 10.51 -3.04 2.91
N HIS A 286 9.53 -2.20 2.69
CA HIS A 286 8.24 -2.56 2.12
C HIS A 286 8.32 -3.31 0.78
N VAL A 287 9.16 -2.85 -0.15
CA VAL A 287 9.39 -3.52 -1.44
C VAL A 287 9.92 -4.94 -1.25
N ASN A 288 10.92 -5.10 -0.37
CA ASN A 288 11.57 -6.39 -0.14
C ASN A 288 10.71 -7.38 0.67
N GLU A 289 9.84 -6.89 1.55
CA GLU A 289 8.83 -7.70 2.24
C GLU A 289 7.87 -8.35 1.23
N TRP A 290 7.42 -7.60 0.24
CA TRP A 290 6.53 -8.09 -0.82
C TRP A 290 7.26 -8.97 -1.84
N LEU A 291 8.50 -8.65 -2.17
CA LEU A 291 9.35 -9.48 -3.02
C LEU A 291 9.58 -10.86 -2.40
N MET A 292 9.92 -10.89 -1.10
CA MET A 292 10.09 -12.15 -0.37
C MET A 292 8.81 -12.98 -0.40
N TYR A 293 7.66 -12.36 -0.15
CA TYR A 293 6.38 -13.07 -0.21
C TYR A 293 6.08 -13.59 -1.63
N GLY A 294 6.37 -12.81 -2.66
CA GLY A 294 6.27 -13.25 -4.06
C GLY A 294 7.12 -14.49 -4.34
N TYR A 295 8.39 -14.51 -3.88
CA TYR A 295 9.25 -15.70 -3.98
C TYR A 295 8.65 -16.91 -3.26
N GLN A 296 8.11 -16.72 -2.06
CA GLN A 296 7.45 -17.79 -1.31
C GLN A 296 6.27 -18.38 -2.08
N GLN A 297 5.45 -17.52 -2.69
CA GLN A 297 4.29 -17.95 -3.48
C GLN A 297 4.66 -18.56 -4.85
N GLN A 298 5.93 -18.44 -5.27
CA GLN A 298 6.49 -19.20 -6.41
C GLN A 298 7.21 -20.49 -5.96
N GLY A 299 7.31 -20.74 -4.63
CA GLY A 299 8.08 -21.86 -4.08
C GLY A 299 9.60 -21.67 -4.19
N ARG A 300 10.09 -20.47 -4.40
CA ARG A 300 11.49 -20.05 -4.48
C ARG A 300 11.99 -19.70 -3.08
N TYR A 301 12.01 -20.69 -2.21
CA TYR A 301 12.35 -20.53 -0.80
C TYR A 301 13.80 -20.12 -0.57
N ALA A 302 14.71 -20.60 -1.43
CA ALA A 302 16.12 -20.21 -1.38
C ALA A 302 16.31 -18.70 -1.65
N ASP A 303 15.59 -18.13 -2.61
CA ASP A 303 15.63 -16.69 -2.89
C ASP A 303 14.99 -15.88 -1.76
N ALA A 304 13.88 -16.37 -1.20
CA ALA A 304 13.23 -15.74 -0.05
C ALA A 304 14.14 -15.71 1.19
N ASP A 305 14.83 -16.82 1.48
CA ASP A 305 15.77 -16.91 2.61
C ASP A 305 17.00 -16.02 2.39
N ALA A 306 17.54 -15.98 1.19
CA ALA A 306 18.67 -15.09 0.86
C ALA A 306 18.31 -13.61 1.10
N LEU A 307 17.12 -13.18 0.69
CA LEU A 307 16.63 -11.82 0.93
C LEU A 307 16.41 -11.54 2.42
N LEU A 308 15.79 -12.47 3.14
CA LEU A 308 15.58 -12.40 4.59
C LEU A 308 16.91 -12.26 5.35
N MET A 309 17.91 -13.10 5.02
CA MET A 309 19.22 -13.05 5.67
C MET A 309 20.03 -11.81 5.29
N GLY A 310 19.82 -11.28 4.09
CA GLY A 310 20.33 -9.96 3.69
C GLY A 310 19.78 -8.85 4.59
N CYS A 311 18.48 -8.89 4.88
CA CYS A 311 17.84 -7.95 5.80
C CYS A 311 18.34 -8.11 7.26
N PHE A 312 18.54 -9.34 7.73
CA PHE A 312 19.18 -9.59 9.02
C PHE A 312 20.57 -8.96 9.12
N ALA A 313 21.39 -9.15 8.07
CA ALA A 313 22.73 -8.56 8.01
C ALA A 313 22.68 -7.03 8.04
N GLN A 314 21.75 -6.41 7.29
CA GLN A 314 21.57 -4.96 7.24
C GLN A 314 21.23 -4.36 8.62
N ALA A 315 20.40 -5.03 9.42
CA ALA A 315 20.09 -4.58 10.78
C ALA A 315 21.34 -4.43 11.68
N HIS A 316 22.44 -5.11 11.32
CA HIS A 316 23.71 -5.09 12.05
C HIS A 316 24.83 -4.32 11.33
N ASP A 317 24.61 -3.87 10.09
CA ASP A 317 25.63 -3.26 9.24
C ASP A 317 25.80 -1.76 9.56
N LYS A 318 26.95 -1.40 10.12
CA LYS A 318 27.28 -0.01 10.50
C LYS A 318 27.46 0.95 9.31
N ARG A 319 27.47 0.47 8.08
CA ARG A 319 27.47 1.33 6.88
C ARG A 319 26.14 2.07 6.72
N PHE A 320 25.06 1.53 7.28
CA PHE A 320 23.75 2.19 7.32
C PHE A 320 23.61 3.08 8.57
N PRO A 321 22.93 4.24 8.47
CA PRO A 321 22.55 5.06 9.61
C PRO A 321 21.73 4.28 10.66
N ASP A 322 21.79 4.70 11.92
CA ASP A 322 21.08 4.03 13.03
C ASP A 322 19.58 3.87 12.78
N GLY A 323 18.93 4.91 12.24
CA GLY A 323 17.51 4.85 11.92
C GLY A 323 17.17 3.77 10.86
N MET A 324 18.00 3.62 9.84
CA MET A 324 17.83 2.59 8.81
C MET A 324 18.09 1.19 9.38
N ARG A 325 19.05 1.00 10.28
CA ARG A 325 19.28 -0.30 10.95
C ARG A 325 18.13 -0.69 11.85
N GLN A 326 17.53 0.27 12.56
CA GLN A 326 16.33 0.04 13.37
C GLN A 326 15.11 -0.30 12.49
N ALA A 327 14.94 0.37 11.36
CA ALA A 327 13.93 0.04 10.37
C ALA A 327 14.14 -1.38 9.82
N ALA A 328 15.39 -1.73 9.47
CA ALA A 328 15.75 -3.07 9.02
C ALA A 328 15.46 -4.15 10.08
N ALA A 329 15.71 -3.89 11.36
CA ALA A 329 15.37 -4.84 12.43
C ALA A 329 13.85 -5.08 12.53
N ARG A 330 13.02 -4.04 12.34
CA ARG A 330 11.56 -4.18 12.30
C ARG A 330 11.08 -4.97 11.08
N SER A 331 11.59 -4.62 9.90
CA SER A 331 11.30 -5.32 8.65
C SER A 331 11.67 -6.80 8.75
N TYR A 332 12.88 -7.10 9.25
CA TYR A 332 13.33 -8.48 9.46
C TYR A 332 12.41 -9.26 10.42
N ALA A 333 11.98 -8.67 11.53
CA ALA A 333 11.11 -9.35 12.48
C ALA A 333 9.77 -9.77 11.84
N TYR A 334 9.19 -8.91 10.99
CA TYR A 334 8.01 -9.22 10.20
C TYR A 334 8.30 -10.31 9.14
N MET A 335 9.32 -10.09 8.29
CA MET A 335 9.73 -11.03 7.25
C MET A 335 10.03 -12.41 7.81
N ARG A 336 10.70 -12.48 8.97
CA ARG A 336 11.04 -13.75 9.63
C ARG A 336 9.79 -14.56 9.99
N SER A 337 8.79 -13.94 10.60
CA SER A 337 7.57 -14.64 11.02
C SER A 337 6.75 -15.12 9.82
N LEU A 338 6.69 -14.29 8.77
CA LEU A 338 6.07 -14.67 7.50
C LEU A 338 6.85 -15.82 6.82
N ASN A 339 8.19 -15.75 6.81
CA ASN A 339 9.03 -16.78 6.23
C ASN A 339 8.84 -18.13 6.93
N LEU A 340 8.83 -18.15 8.26
CA LEU A 340 8.59 -19.36 9.04
C LEU A 340 7.21 -19.95 8.73
N ALA A 341 6.17 -19.13 8.63
CA ALA A 341 4.82 -19.59 8.31
C ALA A 341 4.70 -20.26 6.94
N ASP A 342 5.40 -19.71 5.93
CA ASP A 342 5.28 -20.15 4.54
C ASP A 342 6.27 -21.25 4.15
N THR A 343 7.54 -21.15 4.57
CA THR A 343 8.55 -22.16 4.25
C THR A 343 8.47 -23.38 5.15
N ARG A 344 8.00 -23.18 6.39
CA ARG A 344 7.99 -24.22 7.45
C ARG A 344 9.38 -24.78 7.74
N ASP A 345 10.43 -23.99 7.49
CA ASP A 345 11.81 -24.33 7.84
C ASP A 345 12.08 -24.01 9.31
N TRP A 346 11.67 -24.96 10.17
CA TRP A 346 11.73 -24.81 11.61
C TRP A 346 13.12 -24.97 12.21
N ASP A 347 14.07 -25.53 11.46
CA ASP A 347 15.45 -25.81 11.89
C ASP A 347 16.48 -24.89 11.20
N GLY A 348 16.04 -24.11 10.23
CA GLY A 348 16.89 -23.19 9.47
C GLY A 348 17.41 -22.01 10.29
N THR A 349 18.27 -21.23 9.67
CA THR A 349 18.92 -20.07 10.30
C THR A 349 17.89 -19.04 10.78
N ALA A 350 16.83 -18.79 9.99
CA ALA A 350 15.77 -17.87 10.34
C ALA A 350 15.06 -18.26 11.66
N ALA A 351 14.87 -19.55 11.92
CA ALA A 351 14.20 -20.02 13.12
C ALA A 351 14.95 -19.67 14.43
N SER A 352 16.26 -19.51 14.38
CA SER A 352 17.13 -19.21 15.54
C SER A 352 17.64 -17.77 15.58
N SER A 353 17.45 -16.99 14.50
CA SER A 353 17.99 -15.63 14.36
C SER A 353 16.94 -14.60 14.73
N GLU A 354 16.87 -14.19 16.00
CA GLU A 354 16.00 -13.11 16.45
C GLU A 354 16.75 -11.78 16.45
N VAL A 355 16.00 -10.68 16.31
CA VAL A 355 16.52 -9.31 16.42
C VAL A 355 15.87 -8.57 17.58
N ALA A 356 16.58 -7.63 18.17
CA ALA A 356 16.02 -6.76 19.18
C ALA A 356 15.16 -5.68 18.53
N VAL A 357 13.84 -5.75 18.70
CA VAL A 357 12.86 -4.72 18.24
C VAL A 357 12.42 -3.83 19.42
N SER A 358 13.40 -3.39 20.24
CA SER A 358 13.13 -2.62 21.47
C SER A 358 12.63 -1.20 21.22
N SER A 359 12.86 -0.63 20.03
CA SER A 359 12.46 0.72 19.65
C SER A 359 11.22 0.79 18.76
N GLY A 360 10.56 -0.35 18.50
CA GLY A 360 9.38 -0.46 17.66
C GLY A 360 8.07 -0.57 18.45
N PRO A 361 6.93 -0.46 17.77
CA PRO A 361 5.64 -0.76 18.35
C PRO A 361 5.58 -2.17 18.95
N VAL A 362 4.82 -2.35 20.03
CA VAL A 362 4.72 -3.64 20.76
C VAL A 362 4.28 -4.78 19.83
N PHE A 363 3.42 -4.50 18.86
CA PHE A 363 2.94 -5.53 17.92
C PHE A 363 4.09 -6.21 17.13
N MET A 364 5.20 -5.51 16.83
CA MET A 364 6.36 -6.12 16.18
C MET A 364 7.02 -7.19 17.06
N GLN A 365 7.09 -6.95 18.38
CA GLN A 365 7.60 -7.93 19.33
C GLN A 365 6.66 -9.13 19.45
N LEU A 366 5.34 -8.87 19.42
CA LEU A 366 4.32 -9.92 19.49
C LEU A 366 4.31 -10.77 18.21
N GLY A 367 4.45 -10.16 17.03
CA GLY A 367 4.60 -10.89 15.76
C GLY A 367 5.84 -11.77 15.73
N GLN A 368 6.99 -11.26 16.19
CA GLN A 368 8.22 -12.06 16.29
C GLN A 368 8.05 -13.21 17.31
N ALA A 369 7.39 -12.96 18.44
CA ALA A 369 7.11 -13.99 19.44
C ALA A 369 6.17 -15.08 18.89
N TRP A 370 5.18 -14.72 18.08
CA TRP A 370 4.33 -15.68 17.38
C TRP A 370 5.17 -16.63 16.51
N GLY A 371 6.03 -16.11 15.63
CA GLY A 371 6.90 -16.92 14.77
C GLY A 371 7.84 -17.83 15.57
N SER A 372 8.45 -17.31 16.66
CA SER A 372 9.32 -18.08 17.55
C SER A 372 8.56 -19.18 18.31
N GLY A 373 7.31 -18.89 18.72
CA GLY A 373 6.42 -19.86 19.36
C GLY A 373 6.05 -21.00 18.43
N VAL A 374 5.69 -20.70 17.19
CA VAL A 374 5.38 -21.72 16.17
C VAL A 374 6.61 -22.58 15.87
N ALA A 375 7.77 -21.97 15.64
CA ALA A 375 9.00 -22.72 15.39
C ALA A 375 9.41 -23.62 16.58
N ALA A 376 9.27 -23.13 17.81
CA ALA A 376 9.55 -23.93 19.01
C ALA A 376 8.62 -25.13 19.11
N LEU A 377 7.33 -24.95 18.84
CA LEU A 377 6.34 -26.02 18.86
C LEU A 377 6.68 -27.12 17.86
N HIS A 378 7.00 -26.76 16.61
CA HIS A 378 7.37 -27.73 15.57
C HIS A 378 8.69 -28.46 15.84
N ARG A 379 9.60 -27.88 16.64
CA ARG A 379 10.81 -28.56 17.14
C ARG A 379 10.56 -29.42 18.38
N GLY A 380 9.32 -29.52 18.84
CA GLY A 380 8.96 -30.27 20.05
C GLY A 380 9.27 -29.57 21.37
N ASP A 381 9.68 -28.28 21.32
CA ASP A 381 9.88 -27.46 22.52
C ASP A 381 8.60 -26.74 22.94
N ARG A 382 7.64 -27.54 23.38
CA ARG A 382 6.33 -27.05 23.83
C ARG A 382 6.45 -25.99 24.93
N ARG A 383 7.41 -26.14 25.83
CA ARG A 383 7.59 -25.22 26.97
C ARG A 383 7.96 -23.81 26.49
N THR A 384 8.82 -23.73 25.48
CA THR A 384 9.20 -22.43 24.86
C THR A 384 8.02 -21.87 24.06
N ALA A 385 7.28 -22.69 23.32
CA ALA A 385 6.07 -22.25 22.62
C ALA A 385 5.01 -21.67 23.57
N GLU A 386 4.76 -22.32 24.73
CA GLU A 386 3.84 -21.83 25.76
C GLU A 386 4.28 -20.50 26.37
N LYS A 387 5.59 -20.25 26.52
CA LYS A 387 6.10 -18.94 26.96
C LYS A 387 5.82 -17.85 25.93
N HIS A 388 6.05 -18.12 24.66
CA HIS A 388 5.75 -17.16 23.59
C HIS A 388 4.25 -16.91 23.47
N TYR A 389 3.42 -17.94 23.58
CA TYR A 389 1.98 -17.78 23.64
C TYR A 389 1.55 -16.90 24.83
N ALA A 390 2.09 -17.15 26.02
CA ALA A 390 1.81 -16.35 27.21
C ALA A 390 2.23 -14.87 26.98
N PHE A 391 3.40 -14.66 26.36
CA PHE A 391 3.85 -13.30 26.03
C PHE A 391 2.89 -12.59 25.06
N VAL A 392 2.45 -13.25 23.98
CA VAL A 392 1.46 -12.68 23.03
C VAL A 392 0.14 -12.40 23.74
N ARG A 393 -0.37 -13.35 24.55
CA ARG A 393 -1.63 -13.21 25.29
C ARG A 393 -1.58 -12.06 26.31
N ASP A 394 -0.52 -12.01 27.13
CA ASP A 394 -0.45 -11.10 28.28
C ASP A 394 -0.11 -9.66 27.88
N ASN A 395 0.51 -9.47 26.69
CA ASN A 395 0.87 -8.15 26.15
C ASN A 395 -0.04 -7.71 24.98
N GLY A 396 -0.91 -8.60 24.49
CA GLY A 396 -1.87 -8.29 23.43
C GLY A 396 -3.15 -7.59 23.91
N GLY A 397 -3.32 -7.40 25.23
CA GLY A 397 -4.52 -6.80 25.83
C GLY A 397 -4.79 -5.33 25.52
N ASN A 398 -3.87 -4.64 24.83
CA ASN A 398 -4.05 -3.30 24.28
C ASN A 398 -4.29 -3.36 22.77
N ALA A 399 -5.17 -4.26 22.33
CA ALA A 399 -5.53 -4.50 20.93
C ALA A 399 -6.12 -3.27 20.18
N GLU A 400 -6.25 -2.12 20.85
CA GLU A 400 -6.50 -0.83 20.20
C GLU A 400 -5.37 -0.41 19.24
N THR A 401 -4.20 -1.07 19.30
CA THR A 401 -3.01 -0.72 18.51
C THR A 401 -2.76 -1.59 17.30
N ASP A 402 -3.27 -2.84 17.27
CA ASP A 402 -3.18 -3.73 16.10
C ASP A 402 -4.30 -4.80 16.15
N PRO A 403 -5.22 -4.78 15.18
CA PRO A 403 -6.35 -5.70 15.14
C PRO A 403 -5.96 -7.16 14.88
N TYR A 404 -4.73 -7.46 14.42
CA TYR A 404 -4.29 -8.82 14.14
C TYR A 404 -3.74 -9.58 15.36
N ILE A 405 -3.48 -8.91 16.49
CA ILE A 405 -2.99 -9.57 17.72
C ILE A 405 -3.92 -10.72 18.16
N PRO A 406 -5.26 -10.57 18.18
CA PRO A 406 -6.16 -11.70 18.51
C PRO A 406 -6.05 -12.88 17.53
N VAL A 407 -5.73 -12.62 16.25
CA VAL A 407 -5.52 -13.68 15.26
C VAL A 407 -4.24 -14.46 15.58
N TRP A 408 -3.12 -13.78 15.87
CA TRP A 408 -1.87 -14.42 16.28
C TRP A 408 -2.04 -15.24 17.56
N GLN A 409 -2.72 -14.67 18.55
CA GLN A 409 -3.02 -15.37 19.80
C GLN A 409 -3.86 -16.64 19.55
N GLY A 410 -4.95 -16.51 18.78
CA GLY A 410 -5.87 -17.61 18.51
C GLY A 410 -5.22 -18.73 17.69
N THR A 411 -4.44 -18.41 16.66
CA THR A 411 -3.75 -19.39 15.82
C THR A 411 -2.66 -20.13 16.58
N LEU A 412 -1.81 -19.44 17.35
CA LEU A 412 -0.80 -20.12 18.17
C LEU A 412 -1.43 -20.98 19.28
N HIS A 413 -2.55 -20.55 19.88
CA HIS A 413 -3.31 -21.35 20.83
C HIS A 413 -3.88 -22.63 20.19
N ALA A 414 -4.46 -22.50 18.99
CA ALA A 414 -4.97 -23.66 18.26
C ALA A 414 -3.88 -24.68 17.97
N MET A 415 -2.69 -24.24 17.55
CA MET A 415 -1.54 -25.13 17.32
C MET A 415 -1.09 -25.83 18.60
N LEU A 416 -1.05 -25.13 19.74
CA LEU A 416 -0.72 -25.72 21.05
C LEU A 416 -1.74 -26.77 21.48
N LEU A 417 -3.02 -26.56 21.24
CA LEU A 417 -4.09 -27.55 21.54
C LEU A 417 -3.96 -28.76 20.63
N ALA A 418 -3.69 -28.57 19.34
CA ALA A 418 -3.46 -29.67 18.39
C ALA A 418 -2.28 -30.55 18.80
N ASP A 419 -1.15 -29.93 19.19
CA ASP A 419 0.03 -30.63 19.71
C ASP A 419 -0.26 -31.40 21.01
N ALA A 420 -1.16 -30.89 21.85
CA ALA A 420 -1.64 -31.61 23.06
C ALA A 420 -2.59 -32.77 22.74
N GLY A 421 -2.99 -32.98 21.50
CA GLY A 421 -3.98 -33.97 21.09
C GLY A 421 -5.43 -33.53 21.25
N ASP A 422 -5.69 -32.32 21.72
CA ASP A 422 -7.04 -31.72 21.79
C ASP A 422 -7.44 -31.12 20.44
N ARG A 423 -7.79 -32.01 19.51
CA ARG A 423 -8.12 -31.64 18.13
C ARG A 423 -9.41 -30.81 18.00
N GLU A 424 -10.43 -31.12 18.82
CA GLU A 424 -11.69 -30.37 18.81
C GLU A 424 -11.52 -28.99 19.45
N GLY A 425 -10.74 -28.88 20.53
CA GLY A 425 -10.35 -27.60 21.10
C GLY A 425 -9.52 -26.76 20.13
N ALA A 426 -8.60 -27.37 19.40
CA ALA A 426 -7.80 -26.74 18.36
C ALA A 426 -8.68 -26.18 17.23
N LEU A 427 -9.65 -26.98 16.75
CA LEU A 427 -10.60 -26.55 15.71
C LEU A 427 -11.44 -25.37 16.20
N HIS A 428 -11.93 -25.42 17.43
CA HIS A 428 -12.71 -24.33 18.01
C HIS A 428 -11.89 -23.04 18.10
N ALA A 429 -10.64 -23.12 18.55
CA ALA A 429 -9.75 -21.96 18.65
C ALA A 429 -9.40 -21.38 17.26
N ALA A 430 -9.06 -22.23 16.28
CA ALA A 430 -8.77 -21.82 14.92
C ALA A 430 -9.97 -21.16 14.25
N LYS A 431 -11.17 -21.74 14.41
CA LYS A 431 -12.41 -21.17 13.88
C LYS A 431 -12.73 -19.80 14.47
N ASN A 432 -12.57 -19.63 15.79
CA ASN A 432 -12.80 -18.32 16.43
C ASN A 432 -11.81 -17.26 15.90
N ALA A 433 -10.53 -17.62 15.74
CA ALA A 433 -9.54 -16.73 15.14
C ALA A 433 -9.89 -16.39 13.68
N ALA A 434 -10.35 -17.38 12.90
CA ALA A 434 -10.74 -17.22 11.52
C ALA A 434 -12.02 -16.38 11.33
N ASP A 435 -13.02 -16.53 12.21
CA ASP A 435 -14.23 -15.72 12.21
C ASP A 435 -13.92 -14.26 12.59
N TYR A 436 -12.99 -14.07 13.53
CA TYR A 436 -12.51 -12.74 13.89
C TYR A 436 -11.69 -12.10 12.74
N GLU A 437 -10.71 -12.80 12.15
CA GLU A 437 -9.96 -12.32 10.98
C GLU A 437 -10.89 -11.95 9.81
N ALA A 438 -11.96 -12.72 9.59
CA ALA A 438 -12.94 -12.44 8.55
C ALA A 438 -13.76 -11.17 8.81
N SER A 439 -13.87 -10.71 10.07
CA SER A 439 -14.53 -9.46 10.44
C SER A 439 -13.65 -8.22 10.22
N LEU A 440 -12.34 -8.40 10.05
CA LEU A 440 -11.41 -7.32 9.76
C LEU A 440 -11.48 -6.94 8.28
N PRO A 441 -11.24 -5.67 7.94
CA PRO A 441 -11.00 -5.28 6.56
C PRO A 441 -9.93 -6.15 5.89
N VAL A 442 -9.99 -6.28 4.58
CA VAL A 442 -8.91 -6.95 3.84
C VAL A 442 -7.76 -5.96 3.72
N ASP A 443 -6.62 -6.29 4.32
CA ASP A 443 -5.39 -5.53 4.11
C ASP A 443 -4.83 -5.79 2.71
N PHE A 444 -4.19 -4.79 2.15
CA PHE A 444 -3.39 -4.93 0.95
C PHE A 444 -2.01 -5.46 1.34
N GLY A 445 -1.54 -6.49 0.63
CA GLY A 445 -0.19 -7.00 0.81
C GLY A 445 -0.09 -8.44 1.34
N PRO A 446 1.11 -8.85 1.74
CA PRO A 446 1.34 -10.13 2.38
C PRO A 446 0.51 -10.26 3.67
N PRO A 447 0.04 -11.46 4.04
CA PRO A 447 -0.84 -11.64 5.19
C PRO A 447 -0.24 -11.11 6.49
N VAL A 448 -0.87 -10.13 7.12
CA VAL A 448 -0.49 -9.62 8.45
C VAL A 448 -0.65 -10.71 9.52
N ALA A 449 -1.59 -11.61 9.32
CA ALA A 449 -1.76 -12.80 10.16
C ALA A 449 -0.59 -13.78 10.10
N PHE A 450 0.40 -13.60 9.20
CA PHE A 450 1.46 -14.53 8.81
C PHE A 450 0.92 -15.84 8.24
N LYS A 451 0.11 -16.56 9.00
CA LYS A 451 -0.67 -17.71 8.57
C LYS A 451 -2.17 -17.36 8.64
N PRO A 452 -2.90 -17.32 7.52
CA PRO A 452 -4.34 -17.08 7.54
C PRO A 452 -5.05 -18.08 8.45
N ALA A 453 -5.91 -17.60 9.35
CA ALA A 453 -6.54 -18.48 10.33
C ALA A 453 -7.50 -19.49 9.68
N ARG A 454 -8.14 -19.15 8.53
CA ARG A 454 -8.91 -20.11 7.73
C ARG A 454 -8.07 -21.22 7.12
N GLU A 455 -6.80 -20.95 6.78
CA GLU A 455 -5.86 -21.98 6.32
C GLU A 455 -5.58 -22.99 7.43
N LEU A 456 -5.31 -22.50 8.66
CA LEU A 456 -5.11 -23.38 9.82
C LEU A 456 -6.38 -24.17 10.17
N GLU A 457 -7.57 -23.57 10.12
CA GLU A 457 -8.85 -24.27 10.30
C GLU A 457 -8.99 -25.42 9.28
N GLY A 458 -8.68 -25.17 8.01
CA GLY A 458 -8.71 -26.18 6.96
C GLY A 458 -7.73 -27.34 7.22
N GLU A 459 -6.52 -27.05 7.68
CA GLU A 459 -5.52 -28.07 8.03
C GLU A 459 -6.03 -28.98 9.18
N ILE A 460 -6.57 -28.39 10.26
CA ILE A 460 -7.12 -29.14 11.39
C ILE A 460 -8.33 -29.99 10.94
N LEU A 461 -9.19 -29.46 10.09
CA LEU A 461 -10.33 -30.22 9.53
C LEU A 461 -9.88 -31.41 8.68
N LEU A 462 -8.79 -31.26 7.92
CA LEU A 462 -8.18 -32.40 7.19
C LEU A 462 -7.67 -33.47 8.15
N ASP A 463 -6.99 -33.10 9.23
CA ASP A 463 -6.49 -34.03 10.26
C ASP A 463 -7.63 -34.77 11.00
N LEU A 464 -8.81 -34.16 11.03
CA LEU A 464 -10.05 -34.77 11.56
C LEU A 464 -10.79 -35.62 10.52
N GLY A 465 -10.30 -35.72 9.28
CA GLY A 465 -10.96 -36.42 8.18
C GLY A 465 -12.22 -35.75 7.63
N ARG A 466 -12.41 -34.44 7.89
CA ARG A 466 -13.57 -33.64 7.50
C ARG A 466 -13.32 -32.92 6.17
N GLY A 467 -13.16 -33.67 5.07
CA GLY A 467 -12.72 -33.16 3.78
C GLY A 467 -13.61 -32.04 3.18
N GLU A 468 -14.95 -32.18 3.21
CA GLU A 468 -15.87 -31.15 2.68
C GLU A 468 -15.79 -29.84 3.49
N ASP A 469 -15.69 -29.93 4.81
CA ASP A 469 -15.56 -28.75 5.67
C ASP A 469 -14.20 -28.08 5.45
N ALA A 470 -13.13 -28.86 5.30
CA ALA A 470 -11.79 -28.37 4.98
C ALA A 470 -11.75 -27.64 3.62
N MET A 471 -12.41 -28.19 2.59
CA MET A 471 -12.56 -27.50 1.31
C MET A 471 -13.20 -26.13 1.49
N THR A 472 -14.25 -26.03 2.31
CA THR A 472 -14.93 -24.76 2.58
C THR A 472 -13.98 -23.76 3.24
N ALA A 473 -13.22 -24.18 4.26
CA ALA A 473 -12.27 -23.32 4.97
C ALA A 473 -11.16 -22.80 4.02
N PHE A 474 -10.53 -23.70 3.24
CA PHE A 474 -9.51 -23.28 2.26
C PHE A 474 -10.07 -22.40 1.14
N HIS A 475 -11.30 -22.64 0.69
CA HIS A 475 -11.95 -21.78 -0.28
C HIS A 475 -12.14 -20.35 0.25
N MET A 476 -12.54 -20.23 1.53
CA MET A 476 -12.65 -18.91 2.19
C MET A 476 -11.28 -18.24 2.37
N ALA A 477 -10.22 -19.00 2.67
CA ALA A 477 -8.85 -18.47 2.71
C ALA A 477 -8.43 -17.92 1.33
N LEU A 478 -8.66 -18.69 0.26
CA LEU A 478 -8.34 -18.30 -1.13
C LEU A 478 -9.17 -17.10 -1.63
N ALA A 479 -10.33 -16.83 -1.07
CA ALA A 479 -11.10 -15.63 -1.39
C ALA A 479 -10.43 -14.34 -0.89
N ARG A 480 -9.70 -14.39 0.24
CA ARG A 480 -8.93 -13.26 0.79
C ARG A 480 -7.50 -13.18 0.23
N THR A 481 -6.89 -14.34 -0.03
CA THR A 481 -5.52 -14.47 -0.55
C THR A 481 -5.49 -15.34 -1.81
N PRO A 482 -5.90 -14.80 -2.97
CA PRO A 482 -6.02 -15.57 -4.20
C PRO A 482 -4.69 -16.23 -4.60
N ASN A 483 -4.76 -17.51 -4.98
CA ASN A 483 -3.60 -18.30 -5.40
C ASN A 483 -2.49 -18.46 -4.33
N ARG A 484 -2.77 -18.24 -3.03
CA ARG A 484 -1.82 -18.58 -1.98
C ARG A 484 -1.55 -20.09 -2.02
N ILE A 485 -0.26 -20.46 -2.21
CA ILE A 485 0.11 -21.84 -2.55
C ILE A 485 -0.24 -22.86 -1.45
N LEU A 486 -0.06 -22.51 -0.16
CA LEU A 486 -0.37 -23.42 0.94
C LEU A 486 -1.88 -23.64 1.08
N SER A 487 -2.69 -22.59 0.94
CA SER A 487 -4.15 -22.70 0.92
C SER A 487 -4.64 -23.48 -0.30
N LEU A 488 -4.02 -23.31 -1.47
CA LEU A 488 -4.38 -24.02 -2.69
C LEU A 488 -4.00 -25.51 -2.62
N ALA A 489 -2.85 -25.85 -2.05
CA ALA A 489 -2.44 -27.22 -1.77
C ALA A 489 -3.39 -27.89 -0.77
N GLY A 490 -3.73 -27.17 0.32
CA GLY A 490 -4.72 -27.62 1.30
C GLY A 490 -6.09 -27.87 0.67
N TYR A 491 -6.54 -26.98 -0.20
CA TYR A 491 -7.78 -27.13 -0.95
C TYR A 491 -7.78 -28.36 -1.86
N ALA A 492 -6.67 -28.60 -2.57
CA ALA A 492 -6.51 -29.78 -3.41
C ALA A 492 -6.57 -31.09 -2.58
N ARG A 493 -5.84 -31.14 -1.46
CA ARG A 493 -5.86 -32.30 -0.53
C ARG A 493 -7.27 -32.52 0.05
N ALA A 494 -7.96 -31.45 0.41
CA ALA A 494 -9.33 -31.52 0.94
C ALA A 494 -10.31 -32.05 -0.12
N ALA A 495 -10.15 -31.65 -1.38
CA ALA A 495 -10.95 -32.16 -2.49
C ALA A 495 -10.73 -33.66 -2.70
N VAL A 496 -9.47 -34.14 -2.61
CA VAL A 496 -9.17 -35.60 -2.66
C VAL A 496 -9.86 -36.33 -1.50
N ALA A 497 -9.74 -35.80 -0.27
CA ALA A 497 -10.35 -36.41 0.93
C ALA A 497 -11.90 -36.45 0.85
N ALA A 498 -12.50 -35.46 0.17
CA ALA A 498 -13.94 -35.38 -0.08
C ALA A 498 -14.41 -36.19 -1.31
N GLY A 499 -13.50 -36.84 -2.04
CA GLY A 499 -13.81 -37.56 -3.28
C GLY A 499 -14.13 -36.68 -4.49
N ARG A 500 -13.80 -35.38 -4.43
CA ARG A 500 -14.09 -34.37 -5.47
C ARG A 500 -12.91 -34.27 -6.44
N MET A 501 -12.67 -35.34 -7.21
CA MET A 501 -11.49 -35.48 -8.05
C MET A 501 -11.36 -34.44 -9.17
N ASP A 502 -12.46 -33.95 -9.70
CA ASP A 502 -12.52 -32.86 -10.67
C ASP A 502 -11.96 -31.54 -10.11
N ILE A 503 -12.36 -31.21 -8.87
CA ILE A 503 -11.85 -30.05 -8.13
C ILE A 503 -10.37 -30.24 -7.80
N ALA A 504 -9.99 -31.40 -7.27
CA ALA A 504 -8.60 -31.72 -6.94
C ALA A 504 -7.69 -31.54 -8.16
N THR A 505 -8.09 -32.11 -9.33
CA THR A 505 -7.31 -32.00 -10.56
C THR A 505 -7.10 -30.55 -11.00
N ASN A 506 -8.14 -29.72 -10.92
CA ASN A 506 -8.04 -28.30 -11.27
C ASN A 506 -7.12 -27.54 -10.28
N ALA A 507 -7.25 -27.80 -8.99
CA ALA A 507 -6.42 -27.17 -7.96
C ALA A 507 -4.93 -27.58 -8.10
N TYR A 508 -4.63 -28.85 -8.29
CA TYR A 508 -3.25 -29.30 -8.52
C TYR A 508 -2.65 -28.81 -9.84
N ARG A 509 -3.45 -28.70 -10.91
CA ARG A 509 -2.98 -28.08 -12.16
C ARG A 509 -2.60 -26.62 -11.95
N ARG A 510 -3.44 -25.87 -11.25
CA ARG A 510 -3.13 -24.48 -10.91
C ARG A 510 -1.90 -24.37 -10.01
N LEU A 511 -1.79 -25.24 -8.99
CA LEU A 511 -0.61 -25.30 -8.12
C LEU A 511 0.68 -25.60 -8.90
N ALA A 512 0.65 -26.59 -9.79
CA ALA A 512 1.81 -26.94 -10.63
C ALA A 512 2.23 -25.79 -11.57
N GLU A 513 1.27 -25.02 -12.07
CA GLU A 513 1.54 -23.81 -12.87
C GLU A 513 2.25 -22.73 -12.05
N LEU A 514 1.74 -22.43 -10.85
CA LEU A 514 2.32 -21.43 -9.96
C LEU A 514 3.74 -21.83 -9.49
N LEU A 515 3.95 -23.12 -9.27
CA LEU A 515 5.20 -23.69 -8.75
C LEU A 515 6.16 -24.19 -9.83
N ARG A 516 6.02 -23.70 -11.08
CA ARG A 516 6.90 -24.13 -12.18
C ARG A 516 8.38 -23.77 -11.98
N SER A 517 8.64 -22.71 -11.19
CA SER A 517 9.99 -22.22 -10.85
C SER A 517 10.40 -22.55 -9.41
N ALA A 518 9.63 -23.42 -8.72
CA ALA A 518 9.89 -23.79 -7.35
C ALA A 518 11.20 -24.56 -7.18
N ASP A 519 11.78 -24.45 -5.99
CA ASP A 519 12.93 -25.26 -5.60
C ASP A 519 12.59 -26.76 -5.71
N GLU A 520 13.56 -27.59 -6.12
CA GLU A 520 13.34 -29.03 -6.39
C GLU A 520 12.80 -29.78 -5.17
N GLU A 521 13.20 -29.39 -3.97
CA GLU A 521 12.84 -30.02 -2.71
C GLU A 521 11.44 -29.65 -2.21
N MET A 522 10.77 -28.66 -2.82
CA MET A 522 9.46 -28.21 -2.37
C MET A 522 8.40 -29.32 -2.45
N ALA A 523 7.81 -29.64 -1.30
CA ALA A 523 6.88 -30.77 -1.15
C ALA A 523 5.61 -30.59 -2.01
N GLU A 524 5.01 -29.41 -2.01
CA GLU A 524 3.78 -29.08 -2.74
C GLU A 524 3.99 -29.18 -4.27
N ALA A 525 5.15 -28.77 -4.76
CA ALA A 525 5.49 -28.88 -6.19
C ALA A 525 5.65 -30.35 -6.61
N ARG A 526 6.29 -31.17 -5.78
CA ARG A 526 6.41 -32.62 -6.02
C ARG A 526 5.06 -33.33 -5.95
N GLU A 527 4.23 -32.99 -4.96
CA GLU A 527 2.89 -33.53 -4.78
C GLU A 527 2.01 -33.24 -5.99
N ALA A 528 1.97 -31.98 -6.45
CA ALA A 528 1.16 -31.59 -7.61
C ALA A 528 1.58 -32.34 -8.87
N ARG A 529 2.89 -32.44 -9.13
CA ARG A 529 3.42 -33.22 -10.27
C ARG A 529 3.07 -34.71 -10.17
N ALA A 530 3.20 -35.31 -8.98
CA ALA A 530 2.89 -36.72 -8.77
C ALA A 530 1.40 -37.01 -8.99
N PHE A 531 0.51 -36.16 -8.46
CA PHE A 531 -0.94 -36.31 -8.64
C PHE A 531 -1.35 -36.21 -10.12
N LEU A 532 -0.78 -35.27 -10.87
CA LEU A 532 -1.14 -35.05 -12.28
C LEU A 532 -0.53 -36.10 -13.25
N ALA A 533 0.43 -36.92 -12.80
CA ALA A 533 1.01 -37.99 -13.58
C ALA A 533 0.15 -39.27 -13.59
N HIS A 534 -0.87 -39.34 -12.76
CA HIS A 534 -1.84 -40.46 -12.65
C HIS A 534 -3.22 -40.05 -13.15
#